data_6dea7857684fe1548ff4b523bd912e8a
#
_entry.id   6dea7857684fe1548ff4b523bd912e8a
#
_cell.length_a   1.000
_cell.length_b   1.000
_cell.length_c   1.000
_cell.angle_alpha   90.00
_cell.angle_beta   90.00
_cell.angle_gamma   90.00
#
_symmetry.space_group_name_H-M   'P 1'
#
loop_
_entity.id
_entity.type
_entity.pdbx_description
1 polymer ?
#
loop_
_entity_poly.entity_id
_entity_poly.type
_entity_poly.pdbx_seq_one_letter_code
_entity_poly.pdbx_strand_id
1 'polypeptide(L)'
;MLPPQHRLKRTSEVALVRQQGRSWRHPLLILLVRANGQEISRFAFVASRFVGKAVVRNRAKRLLREVVRHHLPHIGTGWDCLLIARAGLSQASLEEVNAAVGQLLTRAHLLQENSD
;
A
#
# COMPACT_ATOMS: atom_id res chain seq x y z
N MET A 1 5.99 -8.97 9.18
CA MET A 1 6.11 -7.53 9.49
C MET A 1 7.00 -6.84 8.47
N LEU A 2 6.62 -5.67 8.01
CA LEU A 2 7.41 -4.93 7.01
C LEU A 2 8.68 -4.37 7.67
N PRO A 3 9.87 -4.56 7.06
CA PRO A 3 11.11 -4.04 7.64
C PRO A 3 11.06 -2.53 7.83
N PRO A 4 11.73 -2.00 8.88
CA PRO A 4 11.66 -0.57 9.22
C PRO A 4 12.04 0.38 8.08
N GLN A 5 13.03 0.02 7.24
CA GLN A 5 13.46 0.86 6.14
C GLN A 5 12.38 1.03 5.06
N HIS A 6 11.40 0.13 5.02
CA HIS A 6 10.30 0.19 4.06
C HIS A 6 9.04 0.86 4.63
N ARG A 7 9.13 1.44 5.82
CA ARG A 7 8.00 2.13 6.45
C ARG A 7 8.09 3.63 6.23
N LEU A 8 7.02 4.19 5.68
CA LEU A 8 6.87 5.64 5.53
C LEU A 8 6.25 6.16 6.82
N LYS A 9 7.04 6.82 7.67
CA LYS A 9 6.63 7.14 9.04
C LYS A 9 6.26 8.61 9.26
N ARG A 10 6.92 9.54 8.55
CA ARG A 10 6.73 10.97 8.80
C ARG A 10 5.41 11.46 8.25
N THR A 11 4.64 12.15 9.08
CA THR A 11 3.36 12.74 8.69
C THR A 11 3.51 13.66 7.46
N SER A 12 4.58 14.44 7.42
CA SER A 12 4.86 15.34 6.30
C SER A 12 5.09 14.59 4.99
N GLU A 13 5.77 13.45 5.05
CA GLU A 13 6.02 12.63 3.86
C GLU A 13 4.75 11.94 3.37
N VAL A 14 3.92 11.47 4.29
CA VAL A 14 2.61 10.89 3.94
C VAL A 14 1.73 11.96 3.30
N ALA A 15 1.75 13.18 3.84
CA ALA A 15 0.98 14.31 3.27
C ALA A 15 1.43 14.64 1.84
N LEU A 16 2.74 14.57 1.56
CA LEU A 16 3.25 14.77 0.21
C LEU A 16 2.71 13.74 -0.77
N VAL A 17 2.64 12.47 -0.36
CA VAL A 17 2.07 11.43 -1.20
C VAL A 17 0.61 11.72 -1.49
N ARG A 18 -0.16 12.17 -0.51
CA ARG A 18 -1.57 12.54 -0.72
C ARG A 18 -1.74 13.71 -1.68
N GLN A 19 -0.85 14.70 -1.59
CA GLN A 19 -0.96 15.93 -2.39
C GLN A 19 -0.41 15.77 -3.80
N GLN A 20 0.69 15.06 -3.96
CA GLN A 20 1.46 15.00 -5.21
C GLN A 20 1.45 13.62 -5.87
N GLY A 21 1.01 12.59 -5.16
CA GLY A 21 1.00 11.24 -5.68
C GLY A 21 -0.08 11.01 -6.73
N ARG A 22 0.17 10.06 -7.61
CA ARG A 22 -0.85 9.55 -8.51
C ARG A 22 -1.64 8.47 -7.79
N SER A 23 -2.92 8.33 -8.13
CA SER A 23 -3.80 7.38 -7.44
C SER A 23 -4.37 6.34 -8.38
N TRP A 24 -4.51 5.14 -7.86
CA TRP A 24 -5.19 4.02 -8.51
C TRP A 24 -6.19 3.45 -7.52
N ARG A 25 -7.41 3.17 -7.98
CA ARG A 25 -8.52 2.77 -7.12
C ARG A 25 -8.95 1.33 -7.38
N HIS A 26 -9.31 0.66 -6.30
CA HIS A 26 -9.91 -0.67 -6.29
C HIS A 26 -11.07 -0.64 -5.27
N PRO A 27 -12.10 -1.48 -5.41
CA PRO A 27 -13.17 -1.53 -4.40
C PRO A 27 -12.70 -1.75 -2.97
N LEU A 28 -11.55 -2.41 -2.76
CA LEU A 28 -11.03 -2.71 -1.43
C LEU A 28 -10.04 -1.69 -0.89
N LEU A 29 -9.33 -0.98 -1.76
CA LEU A 29 -8.32 -0.01 -1.32
C LEU A 29 -7.99 1.01 -2.42
N ILE A 30 -7.31 2.06 -1.99
CA ILE A 30 -6.75 3.07 -2.91
C ILE A 30 -5.23 3.06 -2.72
N LEU A 31 -4.50 3.08 -3.83
CA LEU A 31 -3.03 3.20 -3.82
C LEU A 31 -2.64 4.57 -4.34
N LEU A 32 -1.84 5.30 -3.55
CA LEU A 32 -1.21 6.55 -4.00
C LEU A 32 0.30 6.33 -4.05
N VAL A 33 0.94 6.84 -5.10
CA VAL A 33 2.35 6.63 -5.36
C VAL A 33 3.04 7.93 -5.75
N ARG A 34 4.19 8.19 -5.15
CA ARG A 34 5.03 9.34 -5.46
C ARG A 34 6.48 8.89 -5.53
N ALA A 35 7.21 9.35 -6.55
CA ALA A 35 8.64 9.09 -6.64
C ALA A 35 9.36 9.82 -5.49
N ASN A 36 10.28 9.13 -4.80
CA ASN A 36 10.96 9.69 -3.63
C ASN A 36 12.43 10.03 -3.85
N GLY A 37 12.99 9.73 -5.02
CA GLY A 37 14.39 10.02 -5.32
C GLY A 37 15.39 9.17 -4.55
N GLN A 38 14.94 8.11 -3.88
CA GLN A 38 15.78 7.24 -3.07
C GLN A 38 15.94 5.88 -3.73
N GLU A 39 16.87 5.07 -3.21
CA GLU A 39 17.09 3.72 -3.72
C GLU A 39 16.20 2.68 -3.04
N ILE A 40 15.21 3.12 -2.29
CA ILE A 40 14.31 2.26 -1.54
C ILE A 40 12.88 2.75 -1.68
N SER A 41 11.93 1.83 -1.70
CA SER A 41 10.51 2.16 -1.65
C SER A 41 10.00 2.03 -0.22
N ARG A 42 9.10 2.96 0.16
CA ARG A 42 8.55 3.02 1.50
C ARG A 42 7.02 3.03 1.44
N PHE A 43 6.39 2.50 2.48
CA PHE A 43 4.96 2.26 2.49
C PHE A 43 4.33 2.77 3.78
N ALA A 44 3.14 3.37 3.66
CA ALA A 44 2.28 3.72 4.79
C ALA A 44 0.89 3.11 4.57
N PHE A 45 0.20 2.82 5.65
CA PHE A 45 -1.10 2.16 5.62
C PHE A 45 -2.09 2.95 6.45
N VAL A 46 -3.24 3.26 5.86
CA VAL A 46 -4.27 4.08 6.51
C VAL A 46 -5.62 3.36 6.45
N ALA A 47 -6.34 3.42 7.55
CA ALA A 47 -7.73 3.00 7.61
C ALA A 47 -8.50 4.06 8.41
N SER A 48 -9.46 4.72 7.76
CA SER A 48 -10.26 5.77 8.40
C SER A 48 -11.37 5.19 9.26
N ARG A 49 -12.07 6.07 10.01
CA ARG A 49 -13.24 5.69 10.81
C ARG A 49 -14.33 5.00 9.98
N PHE A 50 -14.43 5.33 8.70
CA PHE A 50 -15.43 4.75 7.81
C PHE A 50 -15.20 3.26 7.56
N VAL A 51 -13.98 2.76 7.79
CA VAL A 51 -13.69 1.32 7.68
C VAL A 51 -14.30 0.56 8.85
N GLY A 52 -14.37 1.18 10.04
CA GLY A 52 -14.94 0.57 11.22
C GLY A 52 -14.25 1.01 12.50
N LYS A 53 -14.51 0.28 13.56
CA LYS A 53 -13.91 0.50 14.89
C LYS A 53 -12.41 0.23 14.84
N ALA A 54 -11.69 0.61 15.90
CA ALA A 54 -10.24 0.49 15.97
C ALA A 54 -9.73 -0.93 15.67
N VAL A 55 -10.41 -1.95 16.17
CA VAL A 55 -10.06 -3.36 15.92
C VAL A 55 -10.15 -3.68 14.42
N VAL A 56 -11.21 -3.22 13.77
CA VAL A 56 -11.42 -3.43 12.33
C VAL A 56 -10.37 -2.68 11.52
N ARG A 57 -10.10 -1.42 11.90
CA ARG A 57 -9.06 -0.63 11.22
C ARG A 57 -7.68 -1.27 11.35
N ASN A 58 -7.33 -1.75 12.53
CA ASN A 58 -6.04 -2.40 12.76
C ASN A 58 -5.93 -3.70 11.95
N ARG A 59 -7.02 -4.44 11.84
CA ARG A 59 -7.07 -5.65 11.01
C ARG A 59 -6.84 -5.32 9.54
N ALA A 60 -7.49 -4.29 9.02
CA ALA A 60 -7.33 -3.84 7.65
C ALA A 60 -5.88 -3.47 7.35
N LYS A 61 -5.27 -2.67 8.23
CA LYS A 61 -3.86 -2.27 8.07
C LYS A 61 -2.93 -3.47 8.12
N ARG A 62 -3.21 -4.43 8.99
CA ARG A 62 -2.39 -5.64 9.13
C ARG A 62 -2.44 -6.49 7.86
N LEU A 63 -3.64 -6.65 7.29
CA LEU A 63 -3.81 -7.37 6.02
C LEU A 63 -3.02 -6.71 4.90
N LEU A 64 -3.09 -5.39 4.80
CA LEU A 64 -2.34 -4.65 3.77
C LEU A 64 -0.83 -4.80 3.96
N ARG A 65 -0.34 -4.70 5.20
CA ARG A 65 1.10 -4.88 5.47
C ARG A 65 1.58 -6.26 5.07
N GLU A 66 0.82 -7.29 5.41
CA GLU A 66 1.19 -8.66 5.09
C GLU A 66 1.24 -8.88 3.58
N VAL A 67 0.25 -8.36 2.86
CA VAL A 67 0.20 -8.48 1.41
C VAL A 67 1.35 -7.72 0.75
N VAL A 68 1.64 -6.50 1.20
CA VAL A 68 2.77 -5.72 0.65
C VAL A 68 4.09 -6.44 0.93
N ARG A 69 4.24 -7.02 2.11
CA ARG A 69 5.44 -7.79 2.44
C ARG A 69 5.67 -8.92 1.43
N HIS A 70 4.62 -9.61 1.01
CA HIS A 70 4.72 -10.67 0.00
C HIS A 70 5.15 -10.14 -1.36
N HIS A 71 4.69 -8.95 -1.74
CA HIS A 71 5.04 -8.36 -3.03
C HIS A 71 6.39 -7.64 -3.01
N LEU A 72 6.93 -7.35 -1.82
CA LEU A 72 8.10 -6.49 -1.67
C LEU A 72 9.30 -6.88 -2.54
N PRO A 73 9.67 -8.17 -2.67
CA PRO A 73 10.80 -8.56 -3.52
C PRO A 73 10.62 -8.20 -5.00
N HIS A 74 9.39 -7.96 -5.43
CA HIS A 74 9.06 -7.66 -6.82
C HIS A 74 8.70 -6.20 -7.05
N ILE A 75 8.69 -5.38 -5.99
CA ILE A 75 8.39 -3.95 -6.11
C ILE A 75 9.67 -3.19 -6.42
N GLY A 76 9.61 -2.33 -7.45
CA GLY A 76 10.73 -1.48 -7.80
C GLY A 76 11.08 -0.50 -6.69
N THR A 77 12.26 0.09 -6.77
CA THR A 77 12.75 1.06 -5.78
C THR A 77 12.39 2.48 -6.16
N GLY A 78 12.45 3.39 -5.19
CA GLY A 78 12.29 4.81 -5.45
C GLY A 78 10.86 5.34 -5.31
N TRP A 79 9.98 4.60 -4.64
CA TRP A 79 8.57 4.99 -4.51
C TRP A 79 8.14 5.14 -3.06
N ASP A 80 7.40 6.21 -2.78
CA ASP A 80 6.63 6.33 -1.55
C ASP A 80 5.18 5.99 -1.87
N CYS A 81 4.65 4.99 -1.18
CA CYS A 81 3.31 4.45 -1.44
C CYS A 81 2.43 4.58 -0.21
N LEU A 82 1.22 5.07 -0.43
CA LEU A 82 0.19 5.12 0.61
C LEU A 82 -0.95 4.20 0.20
N LEU A 83 -1.24 3.22 1.05
CA LEU A 83 -2.35 2.29 0.84
C LEU A 83 -3.46 2.64 1.81
N ILE A 84 -4.61 3.01 1.26
CA ILE A 84 -5.78 3.44 2.05
C ILE A 84 -6.83 2.35 1.96
N ALA A 85 -7.13 1.72 3.10
CA ALA A 85 -8.17 0.70 3.17
C ALA A 85 -9.54 1.34 2.96
N ARG A 86 -10.41 0.66 2.19
CA ARG A 86 -11.81 1.03 2.03
C ARG A 86 -12.68 0.12 2.89
N ALA A 87 -13.94 0.53 3.09
CA ALA A 87 -14.90 -0.31 3.79
C ALA A 87 -15.00 -1.67 3.11
N GLY A 88 -15.02 -2.73 3.90
CA GLY A 88 -15.09 -4.10 3.40
C GLY A 88 -13.75 -4.80 3.27
N LEU A 89 -12.63 -4.08 3.26
CA LEU A 89 -11.32 -4.73 3.13
C LEU A 89 -11.07 -5.70 4.28
N SER A 90 -11.44 -5.34 5.51
CA SER A 90 -11.21 -6.18 6.68
C SER A 90 -11.98 -7.50 6.63
N GLN A 91 -13.03 -7.57 5.82
CA GLN A 91 -13.86 -8.77 5.66
C GLN A 91 -13.41 -9.61 4.46
N ALA A 92 -12.53 -9.09 3.64
CA ALA A 92 -12.01 -9.80 2.49
C ALA A 92 -10.99 -10.85 2.94
N SER A 93 -10.83 -11.89 2.14
CA SER A 93 -9.81 -12.91 2.39
C SER A 93 -8.42 -12.36 2.05
N LEU A 94 -7.39 -12.99 2.60
CA LEU A 94 -6.02 -12.64 2.27
C LEU A 94 -5.78 -12.74 0.75
N GLU A 95 -6.34 -13.75 0.10
CA GLU A 95 -6.23 -13.93 -1.35
C GLU A 95 -6.85 -12.77 -2.12
N GLU A 96 -8.03 -12.31 -1.68
CA GLU A 96 -8.70 -11.18 -2.33
C GLU A 96 -7.91 -9.89 -2.17
N VAL A 97 -7.37 -9.64 -0.98
CA VAL A 97 -6.54 -8.45 -0.74
C VAL A 97 -5.24 -8.54 -1.54
N ASN A 98 -4.64 -9.71 -1.58
CA ASN A 98 -3.42 -9.94 -2.37
C ASN A 98 -3.66 -9.67 -3.86
N ALA A 99 -4.75 -10.15 -4.40
CA ALA A 99 -5.10 -9.90 -5.81
C ALA A 99 -5.34 -8.41 -6.06
N ALA A 100 -6.05 -7.73 -5.17
CA ALA A 100 -6.34 -6.31 -5.29
C ALA A 100 -5.06 -5.47 -5.27
N VAL A 101 -4.17 -5.72 -4.32
CA VAL A 101 -2.88 -5.00 -4.22
C VAL A 101 -2.02 -5.28 -5.45
N GLY A 102 -1.95 -6.54 -5.87
CA GLY A 102 -1.20 -6.92 -7.07
C GLY A 102 -1.69 -6.20 -8.31
N GLN A 103 -3.01 -6.09 -8.49
CA GLN A 103 -3.59 -5.37 -9.62
C GLN A 103 -3.20 -3.89 -9.61
N LEU A 104 -3.28 -3.24 -8.44
CA LEU A 104 -2.93 -1.82 -8.33
C LEU A 104 -1.44 -1.59 -8.56
N LEU A 105 -0.59 -2.43 -8.00
CA LEU A 105 0.86 -2.34 -8.21
C LEU A 105 1.23 -2.52 -9.70
N THR A 106 0.56 -3.45 -10.38
CA THR A 106 0.76 -3.67 -11.81
C THR A 106 0.31 -2.45 -12.62
N ARG A 107 -0.86 -1.91 -12.32
CA ARG A 107 -1.39 -0.73 -13.01
C ARG A 107 -0.52 0.50 -12.81
N ALA A 108 0.10 0.61 -11.64
CA ALA A 108 1.01 1.70 -11.33
C ALA A 108 2.43 1.46 -11.84
N HIS A 109 2.69 0.34 -12.49
CA HIS A 109 4.01 -0.06 -13.02
C HIS A 109 5.07 -0.15 -11.94
N LEU A 110 4.71 -0.59 -10.74
CA LEU A 110 5.64 -0.75 -9.62
C LEU A 110 6.23 -2.14 -9.53
N LEU A 111 5.57 -3.16 -10.08
CA LEU A 111 6.10 -4.51 -10.07
C LEU A 111 7.14 -4.67 -11.15
N GLN A 112 8.30 -5.20 -10.75
CA GLN A 112 9.35 -5.55 -11.70
C GLN A 112 8.95 -6.82 -12.43
N GLU A 113 8.94 -6.76 -13.76
CA GLU A 113 8.72 -7.96 -14.54
C GLU A 113 9.96 -8.83 -14.46
N ASN A 114 9.73 -10.13 -14.21
CA ASN A 114 10.81 -11.11 -14.41
C ASN A 114 11.05 -11.21 -15.90
N SER A 115 12.06 -10.53 -16.37
CA SER A 115 12.49 -10.66 -17.76
C SER A 115 13.29 -11.95 -17.89
N ASP A 116 12.66 -12.95 -18.36
CA ASP A 116 13.36 -14.17 -18.77
C ASP A 116 13.42 -14.22 -20.26
#